data_4a86a0e15481bbb0e90bd8e93ae1c03d
#
_entry.id   4a86a0e15481bbb0e90bd8e93ae1c03d
#
_cell.length_a   1.000
_cell.length_b   1.000
_cell.length_c   1.000
_cell.angle_alpha   90.00
_cell.angle_beta   90.00
_cell.angle_gamma   90.00
#
_symmetry.space_group_name_H-M   'P 1'
#
loop_
_entity.id
_entity.type
_entity.pdbx_description
1 polymer ?
#
loop_
_entity_poly.entity_id
_entity_poly.type
_entity_poly.pdbx_seq_one_letter_code
_entity_poly.pdbx_strand_id
1 'polypeptide(L)'
;MLNPTLPKPRLSRLRQFVYQLRNEGNTPGRHAVAVGVGVFIGCTPFYGFHLPLSYVTALMLGVSRLTVYLAANISTPFVLPLLVLSEVQVGALLMRGHLHALTMQAVRATDPWSFGLDLVVGAAVVGTVLGGTAAVLTYTALRGSRRAGLFNDVVLAAADHYLASSITAWEFARAKLRSDPVYRDALLGGVLPSGGVLVDVGCGQGLMLTLLIEAARRDRAGTWPVDQPAPPVFSQLIGLEPRPRVAHLAREATAGAALVVEGDARTFAYPLCDAMLFLDVLQMMPPSDQESVLGHARRQLAPGGVILVREADASAGRRFLMVRVGNRLKALVTGAWRQPLCYRRSDEWLAVFNRLGFEAVPCRSGAPGRFGNVLFRLTARSGLSAPS
;
A
#
# COMPACT_ATOMS: atom_id res chain seq x y z
N MET A 1 20.81 -16.85 15.26
CA MET A 1 19.61 -16.87 16.14
C MET A 1 19.12 -15.44 16.24
N LEU A 2 18.06 -15.05 15.51
CA LEU A 2 17.47 -13.72 15.57
C LEU A 2 16.55 -13.63 16.77
N ASN A 3 16.75 -12.59 17.59
CA ASN A 3 16.06 -12.33 18.84
C ASN A 3 14.54 -12.13 18.62
N PRO A 4 13.63 -12.84 19.28
CA PRO A 4 12.21 -12.85 18.97
C PRO A 4 11.39 -11.63 19.43
N THR A 5 12.00 -10.67 20.11
CA THR A 5 11.28 -9.49 20.63
C THR A 5 11.97 -8.20 20.25
N LEU A 6 11.58 -7.64 19.10
CA LEU A 6 11.88 -6.23 18.84
C LEU A 6 11.15 -5.37 19.89
N PRO A 7 11.85 -4.50 20.63
CA PRO A 7 11.22 -3.62 21.59
C PRO A 7 10.24 -2.70 20.85
N LYS A 8 8.98 -2.64 21.31
CA LYS A 8 8.02 -1.68 20.77
C LYS A 8 8.57 -0.27 20.99
N PRO A 9 8.76 0.52 19.92
CA PRO A 9 9.33 1.86 20.07
C PRO A 9 8.43 2.71 20.96
N ARG A 10 9.03 3.50 21.85
CA ARG A 10 8.32 4.52 22.63
C ARG A 10 7.87 5.63 21.67
N LEU A 11 6.62 5.56 21.26
CA LEU A 11 6.02 6.55 20.35
C LEU A 11 5.66 7.82 21.11
N SER A 12 5.82 8.98 20.45
CA SER A 12 5.27 10.23 20.98
C SER A 12 3.75 10.16 21.05
N ARG A 13 3.10 10.91 21.93
CA ARG A 13 1.64 10.95 22.10
C ARG A 13 0.90 11.20 20.77
N LEU A 14 1.45 12.09 19.95
CA LEU A 14 0.89 12.39 18.62
C LEU A 14 0.95 11.17 17.68
N ARG A 15 2.09 10.47 17.63
CA ARG A 15 2.23 9.25 16.78
C ARG A 15 1.32 8.15 17.27
N GLN A 16 1.17 7.97 18.57
CA GLN A 16 0.22 7.00 19.13
C GLN A 16 -1.22 7.34 18.74
N PHE A 17 -1.59 8.61 18.83
CA PHE A 17 -2.91 9.09 18.45
C PHE A 17 -3.22 8.85 16.95
N VAL A 18 -2.27 9.23 16.06
CA VAL A 18 -2.42 8.99 14.61
C VAL A 18 -2.49 7.49 14.31
N TYR A 19 -1.67 6.67 14.96
CA TYR A 19 -1.69 5.22 14.83
C TYR A 19 -3.04 4.63 15.25
N GLN A 20 -3.57 5.05 16.40
CA GLN A 20 -4.88 4.63 16.88
C GLN A 20 -5.99 5.02 15.91
N LEU A 21 -6.03 6.28 15.45
CA LEU A 21 -7.01 6.76 14.49
C LEU A 21 -7.00 5.96 13.18
N ARG A 22 -5.82 5.59 12.70
CA ARG A 22 -5.66 4.85 11.44
C ARG A 22 -5.96 3.38 11.56
N ASN A 23 -5.80 2.80 12.74
CA ASN A 23 -6.00 1.37 12.99
C ASN A 23 -7.31 1.04 13.70
N GLU A 24 -8.09 2.05 14.12
CA GLU A 24 -9.44 1.85 14.64
C GLU A 24 -10.33 1.23 13.56
N GLY A 25 -10.99 0.13 13.88
CA GLY A 25 -12.00 -0.48 13.02
C GLY A 25 -11.46 -1.34 11.87
N ASN A 26 -10.35 -2.02 12.02
CA ASN A 26 -9.69 -2.81 10.96
C ASN A 26 -10.49 -4.03 10.42
N THR A 27 -11.70 -4.30 10.88
CA THR A 27 -12.54 -5.36 10.30
C THR A 27 -13.51 -4.80 9.26
N PRO A 28 -13.81 -5.54 8.16
CA PRO A 28 -14.79 -5.11 7.17
C PRO A 28 -16.14 -4.69 7.76
N GLY A 29 -16.61 -5.41 8.79
CA GLY A 29 -17.84 -5.07 9.48
C GLY A 29 -17.78 -3.73 10.22
N ARG A 30 -16.69 -3.46 10.95
CA ARG A 30 -16.53 -2.19 11.65
C ARG A 30 -16.38 -1.00 10.70
N HIS A 31 -15.69 -1.18 9.56
CA HIS A 31 -15.64 -0.16 8.52
C HIS A 31 -17.01 0.10 7.90
N ALA A 32 -17.77 -0.95 7.61
CA ALA A 32 -19.12 -0.83 7.08
C ALA A 32 -20.04 -0.09 8.04
N VAL A 33 -20.01 -0.43 9.33
CA VAL A 33 -20.77 0.28 10.37
C VAL A 33 -20.34 1.75 10.47
N ALA A 34 -19.02 2.03 10.44
CA ALA A 34 -18.51 3.39 10.50
C ALA A 34 -19.01 4.25 9.35
N VAL A 35 -18.98 3.71 8.11
CA VAL A 35 -19.50 4.41 6.91
C VAL A 35 -21.01 4.59 7.01
N GLY A 36 -21.76 3.54 7.34
CA GLY A 36 -23.22 3.62 7.44
C GLY A 36 -23.70 4.63 8.47
N VAL A 37 -23.12 4.59 9.67
CA VAL A 37 -23.42 5.54 10.75
C VAL A 37 -23.02 6.97 10.38
N GLY A 38 -21.85 7.13 9.74
CA GLY A 38 -21.42 8.44 9.26
C GLY A 38 -22.40 9.04 8.25
N VAL A 39 -22.81 8.27 7.24
CA VAL A 39 -23.83 8.70 6.26
C VAL A 39 -25.15 9.04 6.94
N PHE A 40 -25.61 8.22 7.89
CA PHE A 40 -26.80 8.50 8.67
C PHE A 40 -26.71 9.85 9.40
N ILE A 41 -25.59 10.10 10.11
CA ILE A 41 -25.35 11.37 10.80
C ILE A 41 -25.37 12.53 9.79
N GLY A 42 -24.74 12.37 8.62
CA GLY A 42 -24.72 13.36 7.56
C GLY A 42 -26.09 13.73 6.98
N CYS A 43 -27.07 12.82 7.10
CA CYS A 43 -28.47 13.08 6.75
C CYS A 43 -29.26 13.76 7.89
N THR A 44 -28.70 13.89 9.10
CA THR A 44 -29.43 14.57 10.17
C THR A 44 -29.39 16.09 10.04
N PRO A 45 -30.47 16.80 10.40
CA PRO A 45 -30.50 18.27 10.29
C PRO A 45 -29.69 19.00 11.36
N PHE A 46 -28.74 18.31 12.02
CA PHE A 46 -27.85 18.89 13.04
C PHE A 46 -26.60 19.50 12.40
N TYR A 47 -26.81 20.41 11.44
CA TYR A 47 -25.72 21.11 10.74
C TYR A 47 -24.80 21.85 11.72
N GLY A 48 -23.48 21.63 11.58
CA GLY A 48 -22.45 22.18 12.49
C GLY A 48 -22.12 21.26 13.67
N PHE A 49 -22.98 20.31 14.05
CA PHE A 49 -22.73 19.35 15.13
C PHE A 49 -22.26 17.97 14.64
N HIS A 50 -22.08 17.79 13.34
CA HIS A 50 -21.65 16.49 12.77
C HIS A 50 -20.32 16.02 13.35
N LEU A 51 -19.38 16.91 13.66
CA LEU A 51 -18.08 16.54 14.23
C LEU A 51 -18.22 15.95 15.65
N PRO A 52 -18.80 16.65 16.65
CA PRO A 52 -18.96 16.07 17.99
C PRO A 52 -19.87 14.85 17.97
N LEU A 53 -20.93 14.83 17.17
CA LEU A 53 -21.85 13.70 17.07
C LEU A 53 -21.14 12.47 16.48
N SER A 54 -20.35 12.63 15.41
CA SER A 54 -19.53 11.56 14.82
C SER A 54 -18.52 11.02 15.82
N TYR A 55 -17.89 11.89 16.61
CA TYR A 55 -16.89 11.49 17.59
C TYR A 55 -17.49 10.66 18.71
N VAL A 56 -18.59 11.14 19.32
CA VAL A 56 -19.28 10.43 20.41
C VAL A 56 -19.84 9.09 19.94
N THR A 57 -20.53 9.09 18.79
CA THR A 57 -21.12 7.85 18.25
C THR A 57 -20.05 6.84 17.88
N ALA A 58 -18.94 7.27 17.29
CA ALA A 58 -17.82 6.38 16.98
C ALA A 58 -17.20 5.76 18.24
N LEU A 59 -17.08 6.52 19.33
CA LEU A 59 -16.62 6.00 20.62
C LEU A 59 -17.56 4.96 21.18
N MET A 60 -18.87 5.23 21.18
CA MET A 60 -19.87 4.30 21.70
C MET A 60 -19.91 2.97 20.95
N LEU A 61 -19.73 3.02 19.62
CA LEU A 61 -19.75 1.84 18.74
C LEU A 61 -18.40 1.16 18.58
N GLY A 62 -17.31 1.74 19.10
CA GLY A 62 -15.95 1.21 18.96
C GLY A 62 -15.48 1.15 17.50
N VAL A 63 -15.91 2.12 16.66
CA VAL A 63 -15.55 2.21 15.24
C VAL A 63 -14.64 3.40 14.97
N SER A 64 -14.07 3.47 13.76
CA SER A 64 -13.13 4.54 13.39
C SER A 64 -13.79 5.91 13.38
N ARG A 65 -13.37 6.79 14.28
CA ARG A 65 -13.84 8.18 14.41
C ARG A 65 -13.63 8.97 13.13
N LEU A 66 -12.48 8.78 12.48
CA LEU A 66 -12.16 9.45 11.22
C LEU A 66 -13.11 9.00 10.11
N THR A 67 -13.37 7.70 10.00
CA THR A 67 -14.28 7.16 8.98
C THR A 67 -15.71 7.66 9.17
N VAL A 68 -16.22 7.67 10.40
CA VAL A 68 -17.58 8.20 10.70
C VAL A 68 -17.67 9.67 10.32
N TYR A 69 -16.68 10.48 10.70
CA TYR A 69 -16.67 11.92 10.39
C TYR A 69 -16.58 12.19 8.88
N LEU A 70 -15.69 11.49 8.15
CA LEU A 70 -15.57 11.66 6.70
C LEU A 70 -16.86 11.25 5.97
N ALA A 71 -17.50 10.17 6.40
CA ALA A 71 -18.76 9.72 5.82
C ALA A 71 -19.93 10.66 6.18
N ALA A 72 -19.90 11.33 7.33
CA ALA A 72 -20.90 12.33 7.71
C ALA A 72 -20.86 13.60 6.86
N ASN A 73 -19.77 13.84 6.13
CA ASN A 73 -19.66 14.99 5.21
C ASN A 73 -20.34 14.75 3.84
N ILE A 74 -21.30 13.82 3.73
CA ILE A 74 -22.10 13.62 2.51
C ILE A 74 -22.96 14.85 2.18
N SER A 75 -23.37 15.62 3.19
CA SER A 75 -24.15 16.87 3.05
C SER A 75 -23.28 18.04 2.57
N THR A 76 -22.61 17.84 1.41
CA THR A 76 -21.89 18.93 0.72
C THR A 76 -22.86 19.96 0.16
N PRO A 77 -22.43 21.21 -0.10
CA PRO A 77 -23.30 22.26 -0.64
C PRO A 77 -24.05 21.87 -1.93
N PHE A 78 -23.49 20.96 -2.73
CA PHE A 78 -24.14 20.48 -3.95
C PHE A 78 -25.18 19.38 -3.69
N VAL A 79 -24.99 18.55 -2.68
CA VAL A 79 -25.87 17.43 -2.33
C VAL A 79 -26.96 17.85 -1.36
N LEU A 80 -26.65 18.81 -0.48
CA LEU A 80 -27.52 19.26 0.60
C LEU A 80 -28.94 19.67 0.13
N PRO A 81 -29.13 20.44 -0.95
CA PRO A 81 -30.49 20.83 -1.39
C PRO A 81 -31.34 19.60 -1.79
N LEU A 82 -30.72 18.63 -2.49
CA LEU A 82 -31.42 17.40 -2.89
C LEU A 82 -31.71 16.50 -1.69
N LEU A 83 -30.80 16.46 -0.72
CA LEU A 83 -30.95 15.69 0.50
C LEU A 83 -32.13 16.23 1.33
N VAL A 84 -32.12 17.53 1.64
CA VAL A 84 -33.20 18.20 2.39
C VAL A 84 -34.55 18.06 1.68
N LEU A 85 -34.55 18.23 0.36
CA LEU A 85 -35.79 18.03 -0.41
C LEU A 85 -36.33 16.62 -0.29
N SER A 86 -35.47 15.61 -0.43
CA SER A 86 -35.89 14.19 -0.29
C SER A 86 -36.37 13.88 1.12
N GLU A 87 -35.70 14.41 2.14
CA GLU A 87 -36.06 14.22 3.54
C GLU A 87 -37.44 14.83 3.85
N VAL A 88 -37.66 16.09 3.46
CA VAL A 88 -38.95 16.75 3.66
C VAL A 88 -40.09 16.03 2.93
N GLN A 89 -39.86 15.60 1.69
CA GLN A 89 -40.87 14.90 0.90
C GLN A 89 -41.20 13.52 1.47
N VAL A 90 -40.19 12.74 1.91
CA VAL A 90 -40.40 11.44 2.56
C VAL A 90 -41.12 11.62 3.91
N GLY A 91 -40.74 12.64 4.69
CA GLY A 91 -41.42 12.94 5.95
C GLY A 91 -42.87 13.33 5.75
N ALA A 92 -43.18 14.23 4.81
CA ALA A 92 -44.55 14.63 4.47
C ALA A 92 -45.41 13.42 4.01
N LEU A 93 -44.84 12.58 3.15
CA LEU A 93 -45.53 11.38 2.67
C LEU A 93 -45.87 10.44 3.82
N LEU A 94 -44.99 10.24 4.78
CA LEU A 94 -45.18 9.37 5.93
C LEU A 94 -46.15 9.96 6.97
N MET A 95 -46.03 11.25 7.24
CA MET A 95 -46.82 11.92 8.27
C MET A 95 -48.21 12.36 7.79
N ARG A 96 -48.39 12.67 6.51
CA ARG A 96 -49.58 13.29 5.93
C ARG A 96 -50.21 12.52 4.79
N GLY A 97 -49.52 11.52 4.24
CA GLY A 97 -50.00 10.72 3.10
C GLY A 97 -49.87 11.42 1.72
N HIS A 98 -49.25 12.59 1.66
CA HIS A 98 -49.07 13.33 0.40
C HIS A 98 -47.73 14.07 0.39
N LEU A 99 -47.21 14.36 -0.82
CA LEU A 99 -45.98 15.11 -1.01
C LEU A 99 -46.28 16.62 -0.90
N HIS A 100 -45.33 17.41 -0.44
CA HIS A 100 -45.39 18.86 -0.52
C HIS A 100 -45.31 19.34 -1.96
N ALA A 101 -46.19 20.31 -2.32
CA ALA A 101 -46.08 20.98 -3.60
C ALA A 101 -44.79 21.83 -3.65
N LEU A 102 -44.01 21.68 -4.71
CA LEU A 102 -42.73 22.39 -4.89
C LEU A 102 -42.93 23.79 -5.46
N THR A 103 -43.85 24.55 -4.86
CA THR A 103 -44.11 25.96 -5.23
C THR A 103 -43.71 26.89 -4.11
N MET A 104 -43.23 28.09 -4.45
CA MET A 104 -42.85 29.09 -3.43
C MET A 104 -44.04 29.51 -2.54
N GLN A 105 -45.26 29.42 -3.05
CA GLN A 105 -46.48 29.69 -2.29
C GLN A 105 -46.73 28.59 -1.26
N ALA A 106 -46.61 27.30 -1.65
CA ALA A 106 -46.78 26.18 -0.75
C ALA A 106 -45.73 26.18 0.38
N VAL A 107 -44.46 26.42 0.03
CA VAL A 107 -43.37 26.52 1.02
C VAL A 107 -43.62 27.66 2.03
N ARG A 108 -44.09 28.81 1.60
CA ARG A 108 -44.42 29.92 2.50
C ARG A 108 -45.68 29.68 3.35
N ALA A 109 -46.59 28.84 2.87
CA ALA A 109 -47.84 28.52 3.58
C ALA A 109 -47.65 27.36 4.58
N THR A 110 -46.53 26.61 4.53
CA THR A 110 -46.26 25.51 5.43
C THR A 110 -45.82 26.05 6.79
N ASP A 111 -46.50 25.58 7.85
CA ASP A 111 -46.12 25.89 9.22
C ASP A 111 -44.71 25.40 9.53
N PRO A 112 -43.81 26.25 10.10
CA PRO A 112 -42.43 25.92 10.37
C PRO A 112 -42.25 24.66 11.26
N TRP A 113 -43.15 24.45 12.23
CA TRP A 113 -43.11 23.29 13.11
C TRP A 113 -43.38 22.00 12.35
N SER A 114 -44.41 22.03 11.50
CA SER A 114 -44.74 20.86 10.67
C SER A 114 -43.69 20.57 9.62
N PHE A 115 -43.05 21.59 9.01
CA PHE A 115 -41.89 21.40 8.14
C PHE A 115 -40.72 20.79 8.88
N GLY A 116 -40.43 21.22 10.11
CA GLY A 116 -39.38 20.66 10.95
C GLY A 116 -39.61 19.21 11.31
N LEU A 117 -40.84 18.81 11.61
CA LEU A 117 -41.20 17.39 11.87
C LEU A 117 -41.03 16.52 10.62
N ASP A 118 -41.50 17.02 9.46
CA ASP A 118 -41.32 16.29 8.20
C ASP A 118 -39.83 16.10 7.88
N LEU A 119 -39.01 17.13 8.09
CA LEU A 119 -37.56 17.04 7.91
C LEU A 119 -36.91 16.01 8.84
N VAL A 120 -37.25 16.01 10.14
CA VAL A 120 -36.66 15.06 11.13
C VAL A 120 -37.08 13.62 10.84
N VAL A 121 -38.38 13.38 10.58
CA VAL A 121 -38.88 12.04 10.26
C VAL A 121 -38.30 11.53 8.95
N GLY A 122 -38.26 12.39 7.92
CA GLY A 122 -37.69 12.06 6.64
C GLY A 122 -36.18 11.81 6.71
N ALA A 123 -35.46 12.64 7.46
CA ALA A 123 -34.02 12.45 7.69
C ALA A 123 -33.72 11.09 8.36
N ALA A 124 -34.54 10.68 9.32
CA ALA A 124 -34.39 9.36 9.96
C ALA A 124 -34.56 8.22 8.96
N VAL A 125 -35.54 8.30 8.06
CA VAL A 125 -35.81 7.26 7.06
C VAL A 125 -34.79 7.28 5.94
N VAL A 126 -34.56 8.44 5.33
CA VAL A 126 -33.58 8.61 4.24
C VAL A 126 -32.18 8.27 4.73
N GLY A 127 -31.80 8.75 5.91
CA GLY A 127 -30.53 8.46 6.54
C GLY A 127 -30.34 6.96 6.83
N THR A 128 -31.38 6.27 7.30
CA THR A 128 -31.32 4.81 7.53
C THR A 128 -31.15 4.04 6.21
N VAL A 129 -31.89 4.41 5.17
CA VAL A 129 -31.78 3.77 3.84
C VAL A 129 -30.41 4.03 3.21
N LEU A 130 -29.96 5.27 3.16
CA LEU A 130 -28.67 5.64 2.59
C LEU A 130 -27.50 5.07 3.41
N GLY A 131 -27.56 5.20 4.73
CA GLY A 131 -26.55 4.66 5.64
C GLY A 131 -26.47 3.13 5.59
N GLY A 132 -27.61 2.44 5.59
CA GLY A 132 -27.70 1.00 5.44
C GLY A 132 -27.13 0.52 4.09
N THR A 133 -27.50 1.19 2.99
CA THR A 133 -26.99 0.90 1.66
C THR A 133 -25.48 1.10 1.60
N ALA A 134 -24.97 2.23 2.10
CA ALA A 134 -23.54 2.51 2.17
C ALA A 134 -22.78 1.47 3.01
N ALA A 135 -23.35 1.04 4.13
CA ALA A 135 -22.79 -0.03 4.96
C ALA A 135 -22.69 -1.37 4.19
N VAL A 136 -23.77 -1.78 3.53
CA VAL A 136 -23.81 -3.02 2.75
C VAL A 136 -22.79 -2.98 1.59
N LEU A 137 -22.78 -1.89 0.83
CA LEU A 137 -21.83 -1.72 -0.26
C LEU A 137 -20.37 -1.74 0.24
N THR A 138 -20.09 -1.06 1.36
CA THR A 138 -18.76 -1.08 1.98
C THR A 138 -18.38 -2.49 2.45
N TYR A 139 -19.30 -3.19 3.11
CA TYR A 139 -19.08 -4.55 3.59
C TYR A 139 -18.80 -5.53 2.44
N THR A 140 -19.61 -5.51 1.38
CA THR A 140 -19.45 -6.40 0.24
C THR A 140 -18.15 -6.11 -0.53
N ALA A 141 -17.81 -4.83 -0.74
CA ALA A 141 -16.56 -4.42 -1.36
C ALA A 141 -15.33 -4.90 -0.57
N LEU A 142 -15.38 -4.76 0.77
CA LEU A 142 -14.27 -5.17 1.64
C LEU A 142 -14.22 -6.69 1.87
N ARG A 143 -15.36 -7.39 1.85
CA ARG A 143 -15.42 -8.85 2.00
C ARG A 143 -14.83 -9.58 0.79
N GLY A 144 -15.03 -9.05 -0.42
CA GLY A 144 -14.40 -9.57 -1.64
C GLY A 144 -12.87 -9.48 -1.61
N SER A 145 -12.31 -8.59 -0.79
CA SER A 145 -10.88 -8.38 -0.58
C SER A 145 -10.23 -9.35 0.43
N ARG A 146 -10.94 -10.33 0.99
CA ARG A 146 -10.39 -11.25 2.02
C ARG A 146 -9.23 -12.12 1.53
N ARG A 147 -9.12 -12.39 0.22
CA ARG A 147 -7.90 -13.03 -0.35
C ARG A 147 -6.67 -12.12 -0.31
N ALA A 148 -6.86 -10.82 -0.09
CA ALA A 148 -5.78 -9.87 0.21
C ALA A 148 -5.43 -9.81 1.71
N GLY A 149 -6.10 -10.57 2.59
CA GLY A 149 -6.01 -10.48 4.05
C GLY A 149 -4.58 -10.67 4.55
N LEU A 150 -3.98 -11.83 4.25
CA LEU A 150 -2.62 -12.15 4.72
C LEU A 150 -1.59 -11.11 4.26
N PHE A 151 -1.54 -10.83 2.94
CA PHE A 151 -0.59 -9.85 2.41
C PHE A 151 -0.77 -8.48 3.07
N ASN A 152 -2.02 -8.03 3.20
CA ASN A 152 -2.31 -6.74 3.83
C ASN A 152 -1.90 -6.71 5.31
N ASP A 153 -2.08 -7.81 6.04
CA ASP A 153 -1.68 -7.92 7.44
C ASP A 153 -0.15 -7.91 7.61
N VAL A 154 0.58 -8.58 6.70
CA VAL A 154 2.05 -8.53 6.69
C VAL A 154 2.52 -7.12 6.32
N VAL A 155 1.90 -6.48 5.33
CA VAL A 155 2.20 -5.09 4.93
C VAL A 155 1.99 -4.10 6.08
N LEU A 156 0.90 -4.22 6.82
CA LEU A 156 0.64 -3.36 7.98
C LEU A 156 1.72 -3.53 9.05
N ALA A 157 2.05 -4.78 9.37
CA ALA A 157 3.09 -5.07 10.35
C ALA A 157 4.47 -4.58 9.89
N ALA A 158 4.83 -4.79 8.61
CA ALA A 158 6.07 -4.29 8.03
C ALA A 158 6.14 -2.75 8.03
N ALA A 159 5.02 -2.08 7.74
CA ALA A 159 4.95 -0.63 7.77
C ALA A 159 5.11 -0.07 9.20
N ASP A 160 4.62 -0.78 10.21
CA ASP A 160 4.70 -0.33 11.62
C ASP A 160 6.16 -0.15 12.10
N HIS A 161 7.14 -0.80 11.46
CA HIS A 161 8.56 -0.57 11.72
C HIS A 161 9.01 0.88 11.47
N TYR A 162 8.33 1.61 10.57
CA TYR A 162 8.66 3.00 10.21
C TYR A 162 8.02 4.04 11.14
N LEU A 163 7.10 3.62 12.02
CA LEU A 163 6.36 4.55 12.88
C LEU A 163 7.28 5.23 13.90
N ALA A 164 8.37 4.57 14.32
CA ALA A 164 9.37 5.15 15.19
C ALA A 164 10.13 6.31 14.54
N SER A 165 10.42 6.21 13.25
CA SER A 165 11.15 7.24 12.50
C SER A 165 10.26 8.44 12.20
N SER A 166 9.12 8.26 11.54
CA SER A 166 8.14 9.33 11.29
C SER A 166 6.78 8.81 10.81
N ILE A 167 5.72 9.64 10.98
CA ILE A 167 4.40 9.36 10.41
C ILE A 167 4.47 9.31 8.89
N THR A 168 5.25 10.20 8.26
CA THR A 168 5.39 10.24 6.81
C THR A 168 6.08 9.00 6.25
N ALA A 169 7.12 8.48 6.91
CA ALA A 169 7.77 7.23 6.52
C ALA A 169 6.82 6.04 6.67
N TRP A 170 6.05 6.00 7.75
CA TRP A 170 5.03 4.98 7.99
C TRP A 170 3.93 4.97 6.94
N GLU A 171 3.33 6.14 6.62
CA GLU A 171 2.31 6.25 5.57
C GLU A 171 2.87 5.92 4.18
N PHE A 172 4.11 6.35 3.90
CA PHE A 172 4.80 5.98 2.65
C PHE A 172 4.97 4.47 2.54
N ALA A 173 5.47 3.80 3.60
CA ALA A 173 5.64 2.36 3.62
C ALA A 173 4.31 1.62 3.40
N ARG A 174 3.24 2.02 4.10
CA ARG A 174 1.88 1.47 3.91
C ARG A 174 1.38 1.62 2.48
N ALA A 175 1.50 2.82 1.93
CA ALA A 175 1.03 3.11 0.58
C ALA A 175 1.84 2.34 -0.47
N LYS A 176 3.17 2.37 -0.39
CA LYS A 176 4.06 1.75 -1.36
C LYS A 176 3.95 0.22 -1.35
N LEU A 177 3.99 -0.41 -0.16
CA LEU A 177 3.86 -1.86 -0.03
C LEU A 177 2.52 -2.39 -0.55
N ARG A 178 1.42 -1.62 -0.38
CA ARG A 178 0.09 -2.01 -0.87
C ARG A 178 -0.11 -1.79 -2.35
N SER A 179 0.40 -0.68 -2.89
CA SER A 179 0.09 -0.24 -4.25
C SER A 179 0.99 -0.86 -5.31
N ASP A 180 2.18 -1.30 -4.92
CA ASP A 180 3.16 -1.83 -5.85
C ASP A 180 3.14 -3.37 -5.85
N PRO A 181 2.75 -4.00 -6.98
CA PRO A 181 2.58 -5.45 -7.06
C PRO A 181 3.83 -6.26 -6.75
N VAL A 182 5.03 -5.69 -6.96
CA VAL A 182 6.31 -6.41 -6.79
C VAL A 182 6.47 -7.00 -5.39
N TYR A 183 5.97 -6.32 -4.36
CA TYR A 183 6.06 -6.81 -3.00
C TYR A 183 5.20 -8.05 -2.77
N ARG A 184 4.02 -8.07 -3.37
CA ARG A 184 3.13 -9.23 -3.32
C ARG A 184 3.68 -10.39 -4.13
N ASP A 185 4.19 -10.10 -5.34
CA ASP A 185 4.74 -11.12 -6.23
C ASP A 185 6.00 -11.75 -5.61
N ALA A 186 6.87 -10.96 -4.98
CA ALA A 186 8.05 -11.46 -4.28
C ALA A 186 7.67 -12.32 -3.06
N LEU A 187 6.63 -11.94 -2.32
CA LEU A 187 6.23 -12.64 -1.09
C LEU A 187 5.40 -13.90 -1.34
N LEU A 188 4.44 -13.83 -2.27
CA LEU A 188 3.41 -14.87 -2.47
C LEU A 188 3.49 -15.53 -3.85
N GLY A 189 4.31 -15.01 -4.76
CA GLY A 189 4.40 -15.48 -6.14
C GLY A 189 5.32 -16.69 -6.36
N GLY A 190 5.99 -17.19 -5.33
CA GLY A 190 6.95 -18.30 -5.46
C GLY A 190 8.17 -17.97 -6.32
N VAL A 191 8.45 -16.67 -6.53
CA VAL A 191 9.55 -16.22 -7.40
C VAL A 191 10.90 -16.19 -6.68
N LEU A 192 10.90 -16.20 -5.34
CA LEU A 192 12.09 -16.24 -4.50
C LEU A 192 12.30 -17.64 -3.92
N PRO A 193 13.56 -18.11 -3.79
CA PRO A 193 13.88 -19.30 -3.03
C PRO A 193 13.74 -19.04 -1.52
N SER A 194 13.84 -20.09 -0.73
CA SER A 194 14.02 -20.02 0.72
C SER A 194 15.39 -20.56 1.12
N GLY A 195 15.93 -20.02 2.21
CA GLY A 195 17.26 -20.39 2.72
C GLY A 195 18.37 -19.43 2.27
N GLY A 196 19.54 -19.57 2.90
CA GLY A 196 20.75 -18.84 2.53
C GLY A 196 20.66 -17.31 2.70
N VAL A 197 21.31 -16.59 1.78
CA VAL A 197 21.53 -15.15 1.83
C VAL A 197 20.73 -14.45 0.74
N LEU A 198 20.00 -13.38 1.10
CA LEU A 198 19.38 -12.45 0.14
C LEU A 198 20.06 -11.09 0.19
N VAL A 199 20.38 -10.55 -1.00
CA VAL A 199 20.90 -9.17 -1.16
C VAL A 199 19.88 -8.32 -1.90
N ASP A 200 19.37 -7.26 -1.25
CA ASP A 200 18.49 -6.25 -1.84
C ASP A 200 19.33 -5.05 -2.28
N VAL A 201 19.64 -4.98 -3.56
CA VAL A 201 20.50 -3.95 -4.16
C VAL A 201 19.67 -2.70 -4.44
N GLY A 202 20.07 -1.57 -3.84
CA GLY A 202 19.28 -0.35 -3.84
C GLY A 202 18.03 -0.48 -2.98
N CYS A 203 18.17 -1.08 -1.80
CA CYS A 203 17.05 -1.43 -0.91
C CYS A 203 16.18 -0.23 -0.48
N GLY A 204 16.62 0.99 -0.78
CA GLY A 204 15.93 2.20 -0.37
C GLY A 204 15.73 2.27 1.14
N GLN A 205 14.52 2.51 1.57
CA GLN A 205 14.16 2.52 2.99
C GLN A 205 14.04 1.11 3.62
N GLY A 206 14.38 0.04 2.89
CA GLY A 206 14.32 -1.34 3.38
C GLY A 206 12.92 -1.95 3.37
N LEU A 207 12.02 -1.50 2.48
CA LEU A 207 10.63 -1.96 2.44
C LEU A 207 10.53 -3.48 2.18
N MET A 208 11.30 -4.01 1.24
CA MET A 208 11.32 -5.44 0.95
C MET A 208 11.90 -6.22 2.13
N LEU A 209 12.95 -5.69 2.75
CA LEU A 209 13.58 -6.33 3.91
C LEU A 209 12.60 -6.43 5.09
N THR A 210 11.89 -5.34 5.43
CA THR A 210 10.89 -5.37 6.52
C THR A 210 9.72 -6.28 6.21
N LEU A 211 9.29 -6.38 4.95
CA LEU A 211 8.24 -7.30 4.51
C LEU A 211 8.66 -8.76 4.71
N LEU A 212 9.87 -9.13 4.30
CA LEU A 212 10.43 -10.48 4.46
C LEU A 212 10.67 -10.82 5.95
N ILE A 213 11.13 -9.86 6.75
CA ILE A 213 11.31 -10.02 8.21
C ILE A 213 9.96 -10.36 8.87
N GLU A 214 8.90 -9.62 8.55
CA GLU A 214 7.57 -9.87 9.12
C GLU A 214 6.96 -11.18 8.66
N ALA A 215 7.16 -11.56 7.40
CA ALA A 215 6.73 -12.84 6.88
C ALA A 215 7.43 -14.01 7.60
N ALA A 216 8.76 -13.96 7.71
CA ALA A 216 9.55 -14.94 8.44
C ALA A 216 9.22 -15.01 9.94
N ARG A 217 8.84 -13.88 10.56
CA ARG A 217 8.39 -13.83 11.95
C ARG A 217 7.08 -14.58 12.13
N ARG A 218 6.12 -14.39 11.22
CA ARG A 218 4.82 -15.07 11.25
C ARG A 218 4.95 -16.58 11.01
N ASP A 219 5.80 -16.96 10.08
CA ASP A 219 6.09 -18.36 9.77
C ASP A 219 6.65 -19.08 11.00
N ARG A 220 7.69 -18.52 11.63
CA ARG A 220 8.28 -19.05 12.87
C ARG A 220 7.32 -19.10 14.05
N ALA A 221 6.37 -18.17 14.12
CA ALA A 221 5.35 -18.15 15.16
C ALA A 221 4.18 -19.10 14.88
N GLY A 222 4.19 -19.85 13.77
CA GLY A 222 3.09 -20.72 13.35
C GLY A 222 1.79 -19.97 13.03
N THR A 223 1.89 -18.66 12.74
CA THR A 223 0.73 -17.81 12.40
C THR A 223 0.60 -17.55 10.91
N TRP A 224 1.47 -18.15 10.09
CA TRP A 224 1.31 -18.15 8.63
C TRP A 224 0.23 -19.16 8.24
N PRO A 225 -0.76 -18.76 7.42
CA PRO A 225 -1.85 -19.66 7.05
C PRO A 225 -1.39 -20.85 6.22
N VAL A 226 -1.84 -22.07 6.59
CA VAL A 226 -1.45 -23.33 5.92
C VAL A 226 -2.00 -23.46 4.48
N ASP A 227 -3.03 -22.70 4.13
CA ASP A 227 -3.61 -22.62 2.78
C ASP A 227 -2.85 -21.68 1.84
N GLN A 228 -1.80 -21.04 2.32
CA GLN A 228 -0.93 -20.14 1.54
C GLN A 228 0.43 -20.78 1.30
N PRO A 229 1.09 -20.45 0.16
CA PRO A 229 2.48 -20.86 -0.05
C PRO A 229 3.36 -20.40 1.11
N ALA A 230 4.31 -21.23 1.52
CA ALA A 230 5.28 -20.84 2.55
C ALA A 230 6.01 -19.54 2.12
N PRO A 231 6.25 -18.60 3.04
CA PRO A 231 6.96 -17.37 2.70
C PRO A 231 8.43 -17.66 2.42
N PRO A 232 9.11 -16.86 1.58
CA PRO A 232 10.54 -16.97 1.42
C PRO A 232 11.24 -16.53 2.72
N VAL A 233 11.97 -17.46 3.34
CA VAL A 233 12.71 -17.24 4.59
C VAL A 233 14.19 -17.36 4.32
N PHE A 234 14.98 -16.37 4.72
CA PHE A 234 16.43 -16.33 4.55
C PHE A 234 17.14 -16.35 5.90
N SER A 235 18.33 -16.96 5.93
CA SER A 235 19.20 -16.95 7.10
C SER A 235 19.85 -15.57 7.32
N GLN A 236 20.09 -14.84 6.22
CA GLN A 236 20.65 -13.49 6.25
C GLN A 236 20.00 -12.62 5.18
N LEU A 237 19.64 -11.40 5.59
CA LEU A 237 19.14 -10.35 4.72
C LEU A 237 20.18 -9.22 4.68
N ILE A 238 20.58 -8.79 3.48
CA ILE A 238 21.53 -7.70 3.27
C ILE A 238 20.86 -6.66 2.39
N GLY A 239 20.86 -5.40 2.82
CA GLY A 239 20.40 -4.26 2.03
C GLY A 239 21.58 -3.39 1.63
N LEU A 240 21.67 -3.00 0.37
CA LEU A 240 22.67 -2.05 -0.13
C LEU A 240 21.98 -0.77 -0.58
N GLU A 241 22.38 0.37 -0.05
CA GLU A 241 21.78 1.67 -0.40
C GLU A 241 22.87 2.76 -0.41
N PRO A 242 23.09 3.49 -1.51
CA PRO A 242 24.17 4.49 -1.60
C PRO A 242 23.86 5.80 -0.85
N ARG A 243 22.62 6.10 -0.53
CA ARG A 243 22.22 7.35 0.12
C ARG A 243 22.24 7.22 1.65
N PRO A 244 23.15 7.93 2.37
CA PRO A 244 23.36 7.74 3.82
C PRO A 244 22.07 7.86 4.66
N ARG A 245 21.28 8.92 4.39
CA ARG A 245 20.01 9.18 5.13
C ARG A 245 18.97 8.07 4.91
N VAL A 246 18.94 7.50 3.71
CA VAL A 246 17.97 6.45 3.34
C VAL A 246 18.42 5.11 3.92
N ALA A 247 19.73 4.81 3.85
CA ALA A 247 20.33 3.64 4.48
C ALA A 247 20.14 3.66 6.01
N HIS A 248 20.27 4.84 6.63
CA HIS A 248 20.01 5.00 8.07
C HIS A 248 18.56 4.65 8.42
N LEU A 249 17.58 5.14 7.66
CA LEU A 249 16.17 4.80 7.85
C LEU A 249 15.90 3.30 7.67
N ALA A 250 16.55 2.66 6.70
CA ALA A 250 16.46 1.22 6.51
C ALA A 250 17.04 0.43 7.71
N ARG A 251 18.18 0.88 8.27
CA ARG A 251 18.76 0.28 9.49
C ARG A 251 17.81 0.39 10.68
N GLU A 252 17.24 1.58 10.90
CA GLU A 252 16.23 1.77 11.96
C GLU A 252 15.03 0.84 11.75
N ALA A 253 14.47 0.79 10.54
CA ALA A 253 13.28 0.00 10.24
C ALA A 253 13.54 -1.51 10.37
N THR A 254 14.72 -2.00 10.00
CA THR A 254 15.06 -3.43 10.12
C THR A 254 15.51 -3.83 11.52
N ALA A 255 15.82 -2.86 12.38
CA ALA A 255 16.21 -3.05 13.80
C ALA A 255 17.22 -4.18 14.02
N GLY A 256 18.22 -4.29 13.13
CA GLY A 256 19.28 -5.30 13.21
C GLY A 256 18.89 -6.68 12.66
N ALA A 257 17.65 -6.90 12.20
CA ALA A 257 17.24 -8.15 11.57
C ALA A 257 17.74 -8.28 10.12
N ALA A 258 18.26 -7.20 9.53
CA ALA A 258 18.98 -7.18 8.27
C ALA A 258 20.26 -6.34 8.41
N LEU A 259 21.32 -6.72 7.67
CA LEU A 259 22.53 -5.94 7.54
C LEU A 259 22.33 -4.89 6.44
N VAL A 260 22.20 -3.61 6.79
CA VAL A 260 22.09 -2.54 5.80
C VAL A 260 23.44 -1.84 5.64
N VAL A 261 24.02 -1.97 4.45
CA VAL A 261 25.31 -1.40 4.07
C VAL A 261 25.09 -0.13 3.24
N GLU A 262 25.80 0.94 3.59
CA GLU A 262 25.89 2.11 2.74
C GLU A 262 26.98 1.86 1.69
N GLY A 263 26.60 1.86 0.41
CA GLY A 263 27.54 1.55 -0.67
C GLY A 263 26.90 1.61 -2.06
N ASP A 264 27.79 1.63 -3.06
CA ASP A 264 27.43 1.65 -4.47
C ASP A 264 27.43 0.24 -5.03
N ALA A 265 26.39 -0.12 -5.77
CA ALA A 265 26.24 -1.43 -6.41
C ALA A 265 27.39 -1.77 -7.38
N ARG A 266 28.06 -0.77 -7.94
CA ARG A 266 29.19 -0.93 -8.88
C ARG A 266 30.48 -1.37 -8.21
N THR A 267 30.66 -1.03 -6.94
CA THR A 267 31.90 -1.27 -6.18
C THR A 267 31.71 -2.22 -5.00
N PHE A 268 30.46 -2.59 -4.70
CA PHE A 268 30.15 -3.47 -3.58
C PHE A 268 30.67 -4.89 -3.84
N ALA A 269 31.39 -5.46 -2.87
CA ALA A 269 31.79 -6.85 -2.89
C ALA A 269 30.62 -7.74 -2.47
N TYR A 270 29.85 -8.23 -3.44
CA TYR A 270 28.72 -9.10 -3.18
C TYR A 270 29.17 -10.40 -2.52
N PRO A 271 28.53 -10.84 -1.43
CA PRO A 271 28.74 -12.17 -0.89
C PRO A 271 28.14 -13.23 -1.81
N LEU A 272 28.54 -14.49 -1.63
CA LEU A 272 27.81 -15.61 -2.22
C LEU A 272 26.37 -15.59 -1.65
N CYS A 273 25.37 -15.61 -2.53
CA CYS A 273 23.98 -15.47 -2.11
C CYS A 273 23.01 -16.31 -2.95
N ASP A 274 21.87 -16.62 -2.38
CA ASP A 274 20.83 -17.45 -2.98
C ASP A 274 19.79 -16.60 -3.71
N ALA A 275 19.67 -15.34 -3.34
CA ALA A 275 18.79 -14.39 -4.02
C ALA A 275 19.40 -12.98 -4.08
N MET A 276 19.21 -12.30 -5.20
CA MET A 276 19.47 -10.86 -5.35
C MET A 276 18.24 -10.15 -5.90
N LEU A 277 18.01 -8.93 -5.43
CA LEU A 277 16.94 -8.07 -5.91
C LEU A 277 17.52 -6.80 -6.51
N PHE A 278 17.05 -6.44 -7.72
CA PHE A 278 17.29 -5.18 -8.39
C PHE A 278 15.94 -4.58 -8.75
N LEU A 279 15.36 -3.81 -7.85
CA LEU A 279 14.01 -3.27 -8.00
C LEU A 279 14.06 -1.77 -8.31
N ASP A 280 13.92 -1.41 -9.59
CA ASP A 280 13.99 -0.02 -10.11
C ASP A 280 15.35 0.65 -9.87
N VAL A 281 16.44 -0.10 -9.95
CA VAL A 281 17.80 0.34 -9.62
C VAL A 281 18.66 0.51 -10.86
N LEU A 282 18.65 -0.45 -11.79
CA LEU A 282 19.52 -0.47 -12.93
C LEU A 282 19.30 0.73 -13.85
N GLN A 283 18.06 1.22 -13.96
CA GLN A 283 17.72 2.44 -14.71
C GLN A 283 18.48 3.70 -14.23
N MET A 284 19.04 3.66 -13.02
CA MET A 284 19.81 4.76 -12.44
C MET A 284 21.31 4.73 -12.82
N MET A 285 21.71 3.78 -13.64
CA MET A 285 23.09 3.56 -14.09
C MET A 285 23.18 3.62 -15.61
N PRO A 286 24.35 4.02 -16.19
CA PRO A 286 24.58 3.88 -17.61
C PRO A 286 24.59 2.41 -18.05
N PRO A 287 24.32 2.11 -19.34
CA PRO A 287 24.20 0.74 -19.84
C PRO A 287 25.40 -0.17 -19.56
N SER A 288 26.62 0.36 -19.61
CA SER A 288 27.84 -0.36 -19.26
C SER A 288 27.86 -0.83 -17.80
N ASP A 289 27.46 0.05 -16.89
CA ASP A 289 27.44 -0.25 -15.47
C ASP A 289 26.32 -1.26 -15.12
N GLN A 290 25.15 -1.15 -15.81
CA GLN A 290 24.07 -2.13 -15.67
C GLN A 290 24.58 -3.55 -15.97
N GLU A 291 25.31 -3.72 -17.07
CA GLU A 291 25.84 -5.01 -17.48
C GLU A 291 26.98 -5.50 -16.57
N SER A 292 27.86 -4.59 -16.15
CA SER A 292 28.94 -4.91 -15.20
C SER A 292 28.39 -5.38 -13.85
N VAL A 293 27.42 -4.65 -13.28
CA VAL A 293 26.78 -5.01 -12.00
C VAL A 293 26.07 -6.37 -12.09
N LEU A 294 25.33 -6.62 -13.17
CA LEU A 294 24.67 -7.91 -13.38
C LEU A 294 25.69 -9.05 -13.58
N GLY A 295 26.80 -8.79 -14.26
CA GLY A 295 27.90 -9.76 -14.39
C GLY A 295 28.56 -10.08 -13.04
N HIS A 296 28.75 -9.08 -12.17
CA HIS A 296 29.23 -9.32 -10.80
C HIS A 296 28.22 -10.13 -9.99
N ALA A 297 26.94 -9.75 -10.05
CA ALA A 297 25.86 -10.46 -9.37
C ALA A 297 25.81 -11.94 -9.78
N ARG A 298 25.98 -12.23 -11.08
CA ARG A 298 26.00 -13.62 -11.58
C ARG A 298 27.11 -14.47 -10.95
N ARG A 299 28.32 -13.90 -10.80
CA ARG A 299 29.46 -14.63 -10.23
C ARG A 299 29.28 -14.99 -8.76
N GLN A 300 28.45 -14.23 -8.05
CA GLN A 300 28.17 -14.42 -6.63
C GLN A 300 26.82 -15.09 -6.37
N LEU A 301 26.15 -15.55 -7.42
CA LEU A 301 24.90 -16.29 -7.28
C LEU A 301 25.21 -17.78 -6.99
N ALA A 302 24.67 -18.29 -5.90
CA ALA A 302 24.79 -19.70 -5.54
C ALA A 302 24.15 -20.62 -6.60
N PRO A 303 24.55 -21.89 -6.73
CA PRO A 303 23.88 -22.83 -7.60
C PRO A 303 22.38 -22.91 -7.30
N GLY A 304 21.54 -22.72 -8.31
CA GLY A 304 20.08 -22.66 -8.15
C GLY A 304 19.54 -21.31 -7.61
N GLY A 305 20.43 -20.36 -7.34
CA GLY A 305 20.04 -19.02 -6.88
C GLY A 305 19.29 -18.22 -7.94
N VAL A 306 18.65 -17.16 -7.51
CA VAL A 306 17.73 -16.35 -8.32
C VAL A 306 18.07 -14.88 -8.22
N ILE A 307 18.04 -14.17 -9.36
CA ILE A 307 18.05 -12.71 -9.38
C ILE A 307 16.66 -12.24 -9.84
N LEU A 308 16.02 -11.37 -9.08
CA LEU A 308 14.84 -10.64 -9.52
C LEU A 308 15.25 -9.25 -10.01
N VAL A 309 14.94 -8.96 -11.27
CA VAL A 309 15.14 -7.64 -11.86
C VAL A 309 13.79 -7.04 -12.20
N ARG A 310 13.49 -5.88 -11.65
CA ARG A 310 12.32 -5.09 -12.04
C ARG A 310 12.76 -3.74 -12.58
N GLU A 311 12.33 -3.44 -13.80
CA GLU A 311 12.64 -2.17 -14.45
C GLU A 311 11.45 -1.65 -15.26
N ALA A 312 11.47 -0.34 -15.56
CA ALA A 312 10.48 0.25 -16.43
C ALA A 312 10.75 -0.18 -17.88
N ASP A 313 9.72 -0.70 -18.54
CA ASP A 313 9.79 -1.12 -19.94
C ASP A 313 9.58 0.08 -20.88
N ALA A 314 10.64 0.47 -21.59
CA ALA A 314 10.58 1.57 -22.54
C ALA A 314 9.62 1.32 -23.73
N SER A 315 9.19 0.06 -23.96
CA SER A 315 8.21 -0.30 -24.98
C SER A 315 6.75 -0.18 -24.55
N ALA A 316 6.46 0.07 -23.25
CA ALA A 316 5.12 0.06 -22.69
C ALA A 316 4.24 1.30 -23.03
N GLY A 317 4.65 2.13 -24.00
CA GLY A 317 3.86 3.25 -24.52
C GLY A 317 3.43 4.26 -23.45
N ARG A 318 2.11 4.55 -23.36
CA ARG A 318 1.57 5.53 -22.41
C ARG A 318 1.87 5.16 -20.94
N ARG A 319 1.94 3.88 -20.60
CA ARG A 319 2.27 3.42 -19.24
C ARG A 319 3.72 3.76 -18.89
N PHE A 320 4.65 3.60 -19.83
CA PHE A 320 6.04 4.01 -19.66
C PHE A 320 6.15 5.53 -19.47
N LEU A 321 5.41 6.34 -20.24
CA LEU A 321 5.42 7.79 -20.09
C LEU A 321 5.03 8.21 -18.67
N MET A 322 4.02 7.57 -18.06
CA MET A 322 3.63 7.82 -16.66
C MET A 322 4.75 7.49 -15.67
N VAL A 323 5.45 6.37 -15.86
CA VAL A 323 6.61 5.99 -15.01
C VAL A 323 7.73 7.00 -15.18
N ARG A 324 8.06 7.38 -16.41
CA ARG A 324 9.12 8.36 -16.73
C ARG A 324 8.83 9.72 -16.08
N VAL A 325 7.60 10.22 -16.19
CA VAL A 325 7.17 11.47 -15.55
C VAL A 325 7.27 11.36 -14.03
N GLY A 326 6.75 10.27 -13.44
CA GLY A 326 6.82 10.02 -12.00
C GLY A 326 8.26 9.97 -11.47
N ASN A 327 9.14 9.26 -12.16
CA ASN A 327 10.57 9.21 -11.80
C ASN A 327 11.26 10.56 -11.93
N ARG A 328 10.92 11.37 -12.95
CA ARG A 328 11.44 12.72 -13.13
C ARG A 328 10.99 13.67 -12.03
N LEU A 329 9.70 13.62 -11.65
CA LEU A 329 9.16 14.38 -10.52
C LEU A 329 9.81 13.97 -9.20
N LYS A 330 9.98 12.68 -8.98
CA LYS A 330 10.68 12.16 -7.80
C LYS A 330 12.14 12.68 -7.76
N ALA A 331 12.84 12.64 -8.88
CA ALA A 331 14.22 13.14 -9.00
C ALA A 331 14.32 14.63 -8.69
N LEU A 332 13.36 15.44 -9.15
CA LEU A 332 13.26 16.87 -8.81
C LEU A 332 13.08 17.10 -7.31
N VAL A 333 12.13 16.41 -6.70
CA VAL A 333 11.85 16.55 -5.26
C VAL A 333 13.01 16.07 -4.37
N THR A 334 13.75 15.05 -4.82
CA THR A 334 14.87 14.49 -4.05
C THR A 334 16.23 15.13 -4.37
N GLY A 335 16.27 16.17 -5.23
CA GLY A 335 17.51 16.84 -5.64
C GLY A 335 18.39 16.06 -6.62
N ALA A 336 17.91 14.90 -7.09
CA ALA A 336 18.64 14.02 -8.02
C ALA A 336 18.31 14.31 -9.50
N TRP A 337 17.85 15.51 -9.82
CA TRP A 337 17.39 15.90 -11.16
C TRP A 337 18.45 15.82 -12.26
N ARG A 338 19.74 15.86 -11.89
CA ARG A 338 20.88 15.71 -12.81
C ARG A 338 21.23 14.25 -13.12
N GLN A 339 20.71 13.28 -12.36
CA GLN A 339 21.01 11.87 -12.57
C GLN A 339 20.31 11.38 -13.84
N PRO A 340 21.07 10.87 -14.84
CA PRO A 340 20.47 10.30 -16.04
C PRO A 340 19.69 9.03 -15.67
N LEU A 341 18.53 8.86 -16.30
CA LEU A 341 17.73 7.63 -16.20
C LEU A 341 17.88 6.88 -17.54
N CYS A 342 18.45 5.68 -17.48
CA CYS A 342 18.74 4.85 -18.64
C CYS A 342 17.78 3.66 -18.67
N TYR A 343 16.72 3.79 -19.46
CA TYR A 343 15.72 2.75 -19.64
C TYR A 343 16.05 1.86 -20.83
N ARG A 344 15.67 0.60 -20.76
CA ARG A 344 15.71 -0.35 -21.87
C ARG A 344 14.31 -0.89 -22.16
N ARG A 345 14.12 -1.43 -23.35
CA ARG A 345 12.94 -2.20 -23.71
C ARG A 345 13.05 -3.61 -23.13
N SER A 346 11.90 -4.28 -22.97
CA SER A 346 11.89 -5.66 -22.45
C SER A 346 12.71 -6.63 -23.31
N ASP A 347 12.69 -6.49 -24.64
CA ASP A 347 13.49 -7.29 -25.57
C ASP A 347 14.98 -7.02 -25.42
N GLU A 348 15.39 -5.78 -25.22
CA GLU A 348 16.78 -5.39 -24.95
C GLU A 348 17.28 -5.99 -23.62
N TRP A 349 16.45 -5.96 -22.57
CA TRP A 349 16.78 -6.62 -21.30
C TRP A 349 16.98 -8.13 -21.47
N LEU A 350 16.09 -8.83 -22.19
CA LEU A 350 16.23 -10.26 -22.46
C LEU A 350 17.53 -10.55 -23.24
N ALA A 351 17.91 -9.71 -24.20
CA ALA A 351 19.17 -9.84 -24.93
C ALA A 351 20.40 -9.67 -24.02
N VAL A 352 20.36 -8.69 -23.10
CA VAL A 352 21.42 -8.48 -22.10
C VAL A 352 21.54 -9.68 -21.16
N PHE A 353 20.42 -10.14 -20.58
CA PHE A 353 20.44 -11.29 -19.68
C PHE A 353 20.99 -12.54 -20.37
N ASN A 354 20.57 -12.80 -21.61
CA ASN A 354 21.03 -13.93 -22.40
C ASN A 354 22.55 -13.84 -22.66
N ARG A 355 23.05 -12.67 -23.05
CA ARG A 355 24.49 -12.44 -23.27
C ARG A 355 25.30 -12.62 -21.99
N LEU A 356 24.77 -12.22 -20.83
CA LEU A 356 25.40 -12.41 -19.54
C LEU A 356 25.29 -13.86 -19.00
N GLY A 357 24.67 -14.79 -19.75
CA GLY A 357 24.56 -16.20 -19.38
C GLY A 357 23.44 -16.50 -18.37
N PHE A 358 22.41 -15.67 -18.33
CA PHE A 358 21.19 -15.96 -17.58
C PHE A 358 20.13 -16.63 -18.46
N GLU A 359 19.32 -17.46 -17.83
CA GLU A 359 17.99 -17.79 -18.29
C GLU A 359 17.02 -16.80 -17.64
N ALA A 360 16.25 -16.07 -18.45
CA ALA A 360 15.39 -15.01 -17.99
C ALA A 360 13.93 -15.33 -18.30
N VAL A 361 13.09 -15.36 -17.27
CA VAL A 361 11.64 -15.57 -17.40
C VAL A 361 10.90 -14.31 -16.92
N PRO A 362 10.10 -13.67 -17.77
CA PRO A 362 9.23 -12.59 -17.33
C PRO A 362 8.18 -13.13 -16.34
N CYS A 363 8.15 -12.59 -15.13
CA CYS A 363 7.11 -12.92 -14.17
C CYS A 363 5.83 -12.17 -14.52
N ARG A 364 4.75 -12.90 -14.75
CA ARG A 364 3.43 -12.30 -14.88
C ARG A 364 2.95 -11.90 -13.49
N SER A 365 2.89 -10.60 -13.23
CA SER A 365 2.18 -10.08 -12.07
C SER A 365 0.71 -10.51 -12.17
N GLY A 366 0.14 -11.02 -11.08
CA GLY A 366 -1.25 -11.52 -11.05
C GLY A 366 -2.33 -10.45 -11.32
N ALA A 367 -1.93 -9.18 -11.47
CA ALA A 367 -2.73 -8.10 -12.03
C ALA A 367 -1.89 -7.40 -13.11
N PRO A 368 -2.47 -6.99 -14.26
CA PRO A 368 -1.76 -6.15 -15.22
C PRO A 368 -1.31 -4.90 -14.46
N GLY A 369 0.01 -4.76 -14.29
CA GLY A 369 0.60 -3.65 -13.53
C GLY A 369 0.05 -2.32 -14.04
N ARG A 370 -0.43 -1.48 -13.14
CA ARG A 370 -0.88 -0.10 -13.46
C ARG A 370 0.24 0.71 -14.12
N PHE A 371 1.48 0.27 -13.93
CA PHE A 371 2.71 0.91 -14.40
C PHE A 371 3.38 0.00 -15.42
N GLY A 372 4.08 0.59 -16.39
CA GLY A 372 4.80 -0.12 -17.44
C GLY A 372 6.11 -0.75 -16.96
N ASN A 373 6.12 -1.42 -15.80
CA ASN A 373 7.28 -2.12 -15.27
C ASN A 373 7.17 -3.62 -15.56
N VAL A 374 8.29 -4.26 -15.84
CA VAL A 374 8.41 -5.71 -16.03
C VAL A 374 9.30 -6.28 -14.93
N LEU A 375 8.88 -7.41 -14.37
CA LEU A 375 9.66 -8.20 -13.42
C LEU A 375 10.22 -9.42 -14.14
N PHE A 376 11.53 -9.60 -14.08
CA PHE A 376 12.22 -10.78 -14.62
C PHE A 376 12.78 -11.62 -13.47
N ARG A 377 12.62 -12.92 -13.59
CA ARG A 377 13.31 -13.90 -12.75
C ARG A 377 14.46 -14.49 -13.56
N LEU A 378 15.68 -14.31 -13.07
CA LEU A 378 16.90 -14.76 -13.71
C LEU A 378 17.50 -15.93 -12.93
N THR A 379 17.94 -16.96 -13.63
CA THR A 379 18.75 -18.05 -13.10
C THR A 379 20.02 -18.20 -13.93
N ALA A 380 21.12 -18.60 -13.32
CA ALA A 380 22.34 -18.86 -14.06
C ALA A 380 22.17 -20.09 -14.96
N ARG A 381 22.56 -20.00 -16.25
CA ARG A 381 22.57 -21.17 -17.14
C ARG A 381 23.62 -22.16 -16.68
N SER A 382 23.19 -23.42 -16.55
CA SER A 382 24.12 -24.53 -16.30
C SER A 382 25.03 -24.74 -17.50
N GLY A 383 26.35 -24.69 -17.30
CA GLY A 383 27.31 -25.06 -18.35
C GLY A 383 28.13 -23.95 -19.02
N LEU A 384 27.92 -22.67 -18.69
CA LEU A 384 28.81 -21.59 -19.09
C LEU A 384 29.68 -21.19 -17.89
N SER A 385 30.97 -21.61 -17.90
CA SER A 385 31.98 -21.00 -17.06
C SER A 385 31.96 -19.48 -17.29
N ALA A 386 32.07 -18.69 -16.21
CA ALA A 386 32.10 -17.23 -16.31
C ALA A 386 33.20 -16.81 -17.30
N PRO A 387 32.97 -15.85 -18.20
CA PRO A 387 34.05 -15.27 -18.95
C PRO A 387 35.06 -14.65 -17.98
N SER A 388 36.32 -15.00 -18.17
CA SER A 388 37.50 -14.54 -17.42
C SER A 388 37.63 -13.04 -17.39
#